data_7363963e44104d573fb8c825fb1ef00f
#
_entry.id   7363963e44104d573fb8c825fb1ef00f
#
_cell.length_a   1.000
_cell.length_b   1.000
_cell.length_c   1.000
_cell.angle_alpha   90.00
_cell.angle_beta   90.00
_cell.angle_gamma   90.00
#
_symmetry.space_group_name_H-M   'P 1'
#
loop_
_entity.id
_entity.type
_entity.pdbx_description
1 polymer ?
#
loop_
_entity_poly.entity_id
_entity_poly.type
_entity_poly.pdbx_seq_one_letter_code
_entity_poly.pdbx_strand_id
1 'polypeptide(L)'
;MKIWFPIQIRFRDLDPLSHVNNTVYATYYEEARSAYFAHIPHWPLAGEHATESSEKEEEHTARIQTTVVGRHYGILIKEITCTYHLPLIRTDRVEVGSAVVHVGRTSIVMEHQIRDIQNHERIFSTGRAVAVWCNYRTGRPVPVPSALRAAFEEIEGHAFPLET
;
A
#
# COMPACT_ATOMS: atom_id res chain seq x y z
N MET A 1 7.84 -7.19 8.15
CA MET A 1 6.52 -6.60 7.92
C MET A 1 5.77 -6.54 9.24
N LYS A 2 5.17 -5.39 9.57
CA LYS A 2 4.46 -5.18 10.85
C LYS A 2 2.95 -5.25 10.70
N ILE A 3 2.45 -4.92 9.52
CA ILE A 3 1.02 -4.88 9.23
C ILE A 3 0.67 -6.06 8.34
N TRP A 4 -0.31 -6.85 8.80
CA TRP A 4 -0.82 -8.02 8.10
C TRP A 4 -2.33 -7.89 7.91
N PHE A 5 -2.80 -8.18 6.74
CA PHE A 5 -4.19 -8.06 6.33
C PHE A 5 -4.72 -9.42 5.86
N PRO A 6 -5.76 -9.97 6.49
CA PRO A 6 -6.34 -11.25 6.08
C PRO A 6 -7.06 -11.10 4.74
N ILE A 7 -6.83 -12.05 3.84
CA ILE A 7 -7.46 -12.10 2.52
C ILE A 7 -8.45 -13.26 2.46
N GLN A 8 -9.64 -12.97 1.95
CA GLN A 8 -10.61 -13.99 1.61
C GLN A 8 -10.47 -14.38 0.13
N ILE A 9 -10.01 -15.62 -0.12
CA ILE A 9 -9.95 -16.18 -1.47
C ILE A 9 -11.38 -16.43 -1.97
N ARG A 10 -11.78 -15.80 -3.06
CA ARG A 10 -13.11 -15.88 -3.67
C ARG A 10 -13.13 -16.92 -4.78
N PHE A 11 -14.28 -17.49 -5.08
CA PHE A 11 -14.43 -18.45 -6.18
C PHE A 11 -13.97 -17.86 -7.54
N ARG A 12 -14.27 -16.60 -7.79
CA ARG A 12 -13.87 -15.87 -9.00
C ARG A 12 -12.36 -15.63 -9.14
N ASP A 13 -11.62 -15.82 -8.06
CA ASP A 13 -10.16 -15.63 -8.04
C ASP A 13 -9.43 -16.86 -8.61
N LEU A 14 -10.16 -17.98 -8.80
CA LEU A 14 -9.59 -19.24 -9.25
C LEU A 14 -9.52 -19.31 -10.77
N ASP A 15 -8.48 -19.96 -11.26
CA ASP A 15 -8.33 -20.38 -12.65
C ASP A 15 -9.01 -21.75 -12.91
N PRO A 16 -9.04 -22.24 -14.15
CA PRO A 16 -9.59 -23.56 -14.49
C PRO A 16 -8.88 -24.74 -13.78
N LEU A 17 -7.69 -24.54 -13.25
CA LEU A 17 -6.94 -25.55 -12.49
C LEU A 17 -7.24 -25.51 -10.98
N SER A 18 -8.23 -24.69 -10.57
CA SER A 18 -8.64 -24.50 -9.17
C SER A 18 -7.57 -23.86 -8.27
N HIS A 19 -6.58 -23.20 -8.84
CA HIS A 19 -5.64 -22.35 -8.14
C HIS A 19 -6.02 -20.87 -8.31
N VAL A 20 -5.58 -20.04 -7.38
CA VAL A 20 -5.72 -18.59 -7.53
C VAL A 20 -4.93 -18.16 -8.77
N ASN A 21 -5.63 -17.47 -9.69
CA ASN A 21 -5.01 -16.95 -10.91
C ASN A 21 -3.84 -16.03 -10.55
N ASN A 22 -2.74 -16.18 -11.26
CA ASN A 22 -1.51 -15.41 -11.02
C ASN A 22 -1.71 -13.87 -11.04
N THR A 23 -2.65 -13.38 -11.83
CA THR A 23 -2.98 -11.93 -11.89
C THR A 23 -3.66 -11.42 -10.63
N VAL A 24 -4.34 -12.28 -9.86
CA VAL A 24 -5.08 -11.93 -8.65
C VAL A 24 -4.15 -11.60 -7.48
N TYR A 25 -2.93 -12.14 -7.46
CA TYR A 25 -1.95 -11.84 -6.41
C TYR A 25 -1.64 -10.33 -6.33
N ALA A 26 -1.58 -9.65 -7.46
CA ALA A 26 -1.40 -8.19 -7.50
C ALA A 26 -2.59 -7.46 -6.85
N THR A 27 -3.81 -7.97 -7.00
CA THR A 27 -5.00 -7.44 -6.32
C THR A 27 -4.90 -7.63 -4.81
N TYR A 28 -4.43 -8.78 -4.34
CA TYR A 28 -4.23 -9.02 -2.90
C TYR A 28 -3.18 -8.07 -2.31
N TYR A 29 -2.11 -7.79 -3.05
CA TYR A 29 -1.12 -6.77 -2.65
C TYR A 29 -1.73 -5.36 -2.62
N GLU A 30 -2.66 -5.06 -3.52
CA GLU A 30 -3.37 -3.78 -3.53
C GLU A 30 -4.29 -3.63 -2.31
N GLU A 31 -5.05 -4.67 -1.96
CA GLU A 31 -5.91 -4.68 -0.76
C GLU A 31 -5.05 -4.48 0.51
N ALA A 32 -3.94 -5.20 0.63
CA ALA A 32 -3.03 -5.07 1.77
C ALA A 32 -2.32 -3.71 1.81
N ARG A 33 -1.95 -3.15 0.66
CA ARG A 33 -1.40 -1.80 0.57
C ARG A 33 -2.41 -0.75 1.01
N SER A 34 -3.67 -0.90 0.62
CA SER A 34 -4.75 -0.02 1.07
C SER A 34 -4.95 -0.11 2.58
N ALA A 35 -4.92 -1.32 3.13
CA ALA A 35 -4.97 -1.54 4.58
C ALA A 35 -3.75 -0.92 5.30
N TYR A 36 -2.56 -1.03 4.71
CA TYR A 36 -1.36 -0.38 5.24
C TYR A 36 -1.52 1.14 5.31
N PHE A 37 -1.98 1.77 4.23
CA PHE A 37 -2.17 3.21 4.20
C PHE A 37 -3.26 3.71 5.15
N ALA A 38 -4.23 2.87 5.50
CA ALA A 38 -5.24 3.21 6.50
C ALA A 38 -4.64 3.45 7.90
N HIS A 39 -3.40 3.02 8.17
CA HIS A 39 -2.67 3.32 9.41
C HIS A 39 -1.99 4.70 9.39
N ILE A 40 -1.94 5.36 8.24
CA ILE A 40 -1.41 6.72 8.15
C ILE A 40 -2.52 7.69 8.57
N PRO A 41 -2.28 8.54 9.58
CA PRO A 41 -3.25 9.54 9.99
C PRO A 41 -3.71 10.39 8.80
N HIS A 42 -5.03 10.54 8.66
CA HIS A 42 -5.65 11.34 7.59
C HIS A 42 -5.41 10.84 6.15
N TRP A 43 -5.00 9.56 5.97
CA TRP A 43 -5.02 8.96 4.65
C TRP A 43 -6.48 8.76 4.21
N PRO A 44 -6.95 9.29 3.07
CA PRO A 44 -8.32 9.09 2.64
C PRO A 44 -8.53 7.63 2.22
N LEU A 45 -9.44 6.98 2.91
CA LEU A 45 -9.96 5.70 2.50
C LEU A 45 -10.76 5.86 1.20
N ALA A 46 -10.70 4.86 0.32
CA ALA A 46 -11.48 4.84 -0.91
C ALA A 46 -12.98 4.98 -0.58
N GLY A 47 -13.61 6.07 -0.99
CA GLY A 47 -15.02 6.37 -0.75
C GLY A 47 -15.32 7.55 0.17
N GLU A 48 -14.37 8.05 0.92
CA GLU A 48 -14.54 9.30 1.65
C GLU A 48 -14.28 10.49 0.71
N HIS A 49 -15.36 11.06 0.18
CA HIS A 49 -15.30 12.36 -0.45
C HIS A 49 -14.96 13.38 0.65
N ALA A 50 -13.83 14.05 0.53
CA ALA A 50 -13.53 15.19 1.36
C ALA A 50 -14.69 16.20 1.22
N THR A 51 -15.57 16.25 2.22
CA THR A 51 -16.55 17.30 2.34
C THR A 51 -15.77 18.60 2.51
N GLU A 52 -16.10 19.60 1.71
CA GLU A 52 -15.64 20.96 1.88
C GLU A 52 -16.09 21.44 3.28
N SER A 53 -15.23 21.37 4.27
CA SER A 53 -15.43 22.00 5.55
C SER A 53 -14.39 23.08 5.77
N SER A 54 -14.92 24.31 5.69
CA SER A 54 -14.46 25.57 6.29
C SER A 54 -12.97 25.76 6.55
N GLU A 55 -12.40 26.66 5.78
CA GLU A 55 -11.21 27.44 6.11
C GLU A 55 -11.33 28.04 7.51
N LYS A 56 -10.63 27.53 8.48
CA LYS A 56 -10.15 28.18 9.73
C LYS A 56 -10.15 27.18 10.87
N GLU A 57 -9.15 26.35 10.96
CA GLU A 57 -8.61 25.90 12.23
C GLU A 57 -7.52 24.84 12.01
N GLU A 58 -6.35 25.07 12.58
CA GLU A 58 -5.22 24.17 12.74
C GLU A 58 -4.17 24.09 11.62
N GLU A 59 -3.25 25.02 11.69
CA GLU A 59 -2.16 25.24 10.70
C GLU A 59 -1.11 24.13 10.62
N HIS A 60 -1.11 23.13 11.48
CA HIS A 60 -0.11 22.05 11.45
C HIS A 60 -0.69 20.69 11.04
N THR A 61 -1.85 20.31 11.53
CA THR A 61 -2.54 19.05 11.19
C THR A 61 -3.27 19.16 9.85
N ALA A 62 -3.80 20.36 9.55
CA ALA A 62 -4.46 20.69 8.29
C ALA A 62 -3.53 20.58 7.07
N ARG A 63 -2.21 20.73 7.23
CA ARG A 63 -1.25 20.57 6.12
C ARG A 63 -1.15 19.15 5.58
N ILE A 64 -1.36 18.13 6.39
CA ILE A 64 -1.43 16.74 5.90
C ILE A 64 -2.77 16.52 5.17
N GLN A 65 -3.87 16.99 5.71
CA GLN A 65 -5.21 16.81 5.14
C GLN A 65 -5.39 17.49 3.79
N THR A 66 -4.86 18.69 3.61
CA THR A 66 -5.11 19.50 2.40
C THR A 66 -4.01 19.36 1.36
N THR A 67 -2.77 19.06 1.77
CA THR A 67 -1.60 19.07 0.89
C THR A 67 -1.19 17.67 0.45
N VAL A 68 -1.45 16.64 1.26
CA VAL A 68 -0.93 15.29 1.01
C VAL A 68 -1.95 14.40 0.31
N VAL A 69 -3.23 14.57 0.56
CA VAL A 69 -4.28 13.70 0.02
C VAL A 69 -5.54 14.49 -0.38
N GLY A 70 -5.37 15.66 -0.87
CA GLY A 70 -6.42 16.36 -1.59
C GLY A 70 -6.65 15.72 -2.96
N ARG A 71 -7.77 16.05 -3.64
CA ARG A 71 -8.18 15.56 -4.98
C ARG A 71 -7.09 15.61 -6.06
N HIS A 72 -5.88 16.05 -5.74
CA HIS A 72 -4.84 16.37 -6.72
C HIS A 72 -3.53 15.62 -6.52
N TYR A 73 -3.30 14.97 -5.39
CA TYR A 73 -2.06 14.26 -5.12
C TYR A 73 -2.33 12.84 -4.65
N GLY A 74 -1.45 11.93 -5.00
CA GLY A 74 -1.54 10.55 -4.55
C GLY A 74 -0.49 9.67 -5.20
N ILE A 75 -0.70 8.38 -5.11
CA ILE A 75 0.23 7.34 -5.54
C ILE A 75 -0.23 6.78 -6.88
N LEU A 76 0.69 6.69 -7.84
CA LEU A 76 0.54 5.88 -9.04
C LEU A 76 1.52 4.70 -8.96
N ILE A 77 1.03 3.50 -9.20
CA ILE A 77 1.88 2.32 -9.27
C ILE A 77 2.61 2.33 -10.62
N LYS A 78 3.94 2.33 -10.55
CA LYS A 78 4.81 2.27 -11.71
C LYS A 78 5.18 0.83 -12.07
N GLU A 79 5.35 0.00 -11.05
CA GLU A 79 5.82 -1.37 -11.22
C GLU A 79 5.28 -2.25 -10.10
N ILE A 80 4.90 -3.47 -10.44
CA ILE A 80 4.62 -4.55 -9.49
C ILE A 80 5.34 -5.79 -9.99
N THR A 81 6.08 -6.42 -9.08
CA THR A 81 6.65 -7.76 -9.30
C THR A 81 6.00 -8.75 -8.35
N CYS A 82 5.74 -9.96 -8.85
CA CYS A 82 5.21 -11.07 -8.07
C CYS A 82 6.12 -12.30 -8.27
N THR A 83 6.55 -12.88 -7.19
CA THR A 83 7.24 -14.17 -7.18
C THR A 83 6.35 -15.19 -6.51
N TYR A 84 6.02 -16.26 -7.22
CA TYR A 84 5.13 -17.33 -6.76
C TYR A 84 5.96 -18.48 -6.23
N HIS A 85 5.74 -18.87 -4.96
CA HIS A 85 6.49 -19.93 -4.30
C HIS A 85 5.66 -21.21 -4.19
N LEU A 86 4.37 -21.07 -3.86
CA LEU A 86 3.41 -22.16 -3.70
C LEU A 86 2.09 -21.79 -4.37
N PRO A 87 1.36 -22.76 -4.93
CA PRO A 87 0.02 -22.49 -5.43
C PRO A 87 -0.94 -22.19 -4.27
N LEU A 88 -1.78 -21.16 -4.46
CA LEU A 88 -2.90 -20.85 -3.56
C LEU A 88 -4.14 -21.56 -4.04
N ILE A 89 -4.87 -22.17 -3.12
CA ILE A 89 -6.17 -22.79 -3.37
C ILE A 89 -7.24 -22.15 -2.50
N ARG A 90 -8.51 -22.36 -2.84
CA ARG A 90 -9.64 -21.71 -2.18
C ARG A 90 -9.72 -21.97 -0.65
N THR A 91 -9.25 -23.12 -0.20
CA THR A 91 -9.30 -23.51 1.21
C THR A 91 -8.16 -22.96 2.04
N ASP A 92 -7.13 -22.38 1.41
CA ASP A 92 -6.03 -21.76 2.14
C ASP A 92 -6.54 -20.52 2.91
N ARG A 93 -6.03 -20.34 4.11
CA ARG A 93 -6.29 -19.19 4.97
C ARG A 93 -5.05 -18.33 5.01
N VAL A 94 -5.11 -17.19 4.35
CA VAL A 94 -3.93 -16.37 4.12
C VAL A 94 -4.10 -14.94 4.60
N GLU A 95 -2.95 -14.36 4.92
CA GLU A 95 -2.81 -12.93 5.18
C GLU A 95 -1.69 -12.36 4.30
N VAL A 96 -1.81 -11.08 3.99
CA VAL A 96 -0.79 -10.34 3.23
C VAL A 96 -0.15 -9.32 4.14
N GLY A 97 1.16 -9.44 4.30
CA GLY A 97 1.99 -8.43 4.94
C GLY A 97 2.44 -7.39 3.93
N SER A 98 2.48 -6.14 4.37
CA SER A 98 3.03 -5.03 3.61
C SER A 98 4.00 -4.22 4.47
N ALA A 99 5.06 -3.71 3.85
CA ALA A 99 6.02 -2.82 4.48
C ALA A 99 6.53 -1.80 3.45
N VAL A 100 6.75 -0.57 3.88
CA VAL A 100 7.56 0.40 3.11
C VAL A 100 9.02 0.10 3.41
N VAL A 101 9.81 -0.15 2.37
CA VAL A 101 11.23 -0.49 2.50
C VAL A 101 12.16 0.60 2.00
N HIS A 102 11.65 1.53 1.21
CA HIS A 102 12.41 2.68 0.73
C HIS A 102 11.49 3.85 0.38
N VAL A 103 11.92 5.06 0.71
CA VAL A 103 11.26 6.30 0.32
C VAL A 103 12.28 7.22 -0.32
N GLY A 104 12.24 7.30 -1.66
CA GLY A 104 13.07 8.22 -2.44
C GLY A 104 12.49 9.63 -2.47
N ARG A 105 12.98 10.45 -3.40
CA ARG A 105 12.49 11.83 -3.56
C ARG A 105 11.03 11.88 -4.02
N THR A 106 10.65 11.04 -4.99
CA THR A 106 9.30 11.01 -5.57
C THR A 106 8.69 9.60 -5.56
N SER A 107 9.42 8.60 -5.06
CA SER A 107 9.04 7.17 -5.12
C SER A 107 8.94 6.57 -3.73
N ILE A 108 8.08 5.57 -3.63
CA ILE A 108 7.87 4.75 -2.44
C ILE A 108 7.96 3.31 -2.90
N VAL A 109 8.81 2.53 -2.25
CA VAL A 109 8.95 1.11 -2.53
C VAL A 109 8.35 0.32 -1.40
N MET A 110 7.45 -0.59 -1.74
CA MET A 110 6.82 -1.49 -0.79
C MET A 110 7.16 -2.95 -1.13
N GLU A 111 7.33 -3.74 -0.10
CA GLU A 111 7.39 -5.19 -0.19
C GLU A 111 6.12 -5.82 0.37
N HIS A 112 5.74 -6.94 -0.23
CA HIS A 112 4.55 -7.69 0.13
C HIS A 112 4.88 -9.17 0.28
N GLN A 113 4.15 -9.85 1.16
CA GLN A 113 4.26 -11.29 1.35
C GLN A 113 2.89 -11.89 1.64
N ILE A 114 2.53 -12.95 0.92
CA ILE A 114 1.34 -13.77 1.22
C ILE A 114 1.80 -15.00 1.97
N ARG A 115 1.24 -15.22 3.18
CA ARG A 115 1.56 -16.39 3.99
C ARG A 115 0.30 -17.03 4.59
N ASP A 116 0.45 -18.25 5.06
CA ASP A 116 -0.58 -18.95 5.81
C ASP A 116 -0.77 -18.31 7.20
N ILE A 117 -2.02 -18.13 7.64
CA ILE A 117 -2.33 -17.52 8.94
C ILE A 117 -1.91 -18.44 10.11
N GLN A 118 -1.94 -19.76 9.92
CA GLN A 118 -1.63 -20.73 10.96
C GLN A 118 -0.16 -21.17 10.95
N ASN A 119 0.46 -21.17 9.78
CA ASN A 119 1.86 -21.51 9.61
C ASN A 119 2.60 -20.39 8.86
N HIS A 120 3.16 -19.45 9.59
CA HIS A 120 3.82 -18.27 9.05
C HIS A 120 5.08 -18.56 8.22
N GLU A 121 5.63 -19.78 8.29
CA GLU A 121 6.74 -20.20 7.45
C GLU A 121 6.27 -20.64 6.05
N ARG A 122 4.96 -20.93 5.90
CA ARG A 122 4.38 -21.29 4.60
C ARG A 122 4.07 -20.05 3.80
N ILE A 123 5.02 -19.64 2.99
CA ILE A 123 4.95 -18.45 2.14
C ILE A 123 4.49 -18.86 0.74
N PHE A 124 3.40 -18.26 0.27
CA PHE A 124 2.84 -18.52 -1.05
C PHE A 124 3.43 -17.60 -2.12
N SER A 125 3.69 -16.35 -1.76
CA SER A 125 4.19 -15.37 -2.71
C SER A 125 4.90 -14.23 -2.00
N THR A 126 5.86 -13.64 -2.69
CA THR A 126 6.47 -12.35 -2.33
C THR A 126 6.33 -11.39 -3.49
N GLY A 127 6.23 -10.10 -3.19
CA GLY A 127 6.08 -9.08 -4.20
C GLY A 127 6.75 -7.77 -3.81
N ARG A 128 6.97 -6.95 -4.82
CA ARG A 128 7.51 -5.61 -4.65
C ARG A 128 6.71 -4.65 -5.52
N ALA A 129 6.32 -3.51 -4.96
CA ALA A 129 5.67 -2.44 -5.69
C ALA A 129 6.51 -1.17 -5.64
N VAL A 130 6.66 -0.52 -6.79
CA VAL A 130 7.21 0.83 -6.89
C VAL A 130 6.07 1.78 -7.17
N ALA A 131 5.79 2.64 -6.21
CA ALA A 131 4.81 3.71 -6.32
C ALA A 131 5.50 5.05 -6.53
N VAL A 132 4.84 5.95 -7.26
CA VAL A 132 5.33 7.31 -7.49
C VAL A 132 4.32 8.29 -6.95
N TRP A 133 4.77 9.22 -6.13
CA TRP A 133 3.96 10.31 -5.62
C TRP A 133 3.77 11.35 -6.71
N CYS A 134 2.52 11.59 -7.10
CA CYS A 134 2.18 12.38 -8.26
C CYS A 134 1.14 13.46 -7.97
N ASN A 135 1.21 14.53 -8.74
CA ASN A 135 0.10 15.45 -8.89
C ASN A 135 -0.81 14.93 -10.02
N TYR A 136 -2.04 14.52 -9.67
CA TYR A 136 -3.01 13.95 -10.62
C TYR A 136 -3.52 14.93 -11.68
N ARG A 137 -3.47 16.24 -11.41
CA ARG A 137 -3.87 17.26 -12.40
C ARG A 137 -2.87 17.40 -13.53
N THR A 138 -1.58 17.25 -13.21
CA THR A 138 -0.51 17.44 -14.19
C THR A 138 0.10 16.12 -14.67
N GLY A 139 -0.22 14.99 -14.00
CA GLY A 139 0.38 13.68 -14.24
C GLY A 139 1.88 13.62 -13.90
N ARG A 140 2.43 14.63 -13.22
CA ARG A 140 3.87 14.73 -12.96
C ARG A 140 4.22 14.24 -11.55
N PRO A 141 5.34 13.50 -11.41
CA PRO A 141 5.89 13.18 -10.11
C PRO A 141 6.25 14.46 -9.34
N VAL A 142 5.97 14.43 -8.04
CA VAL A 142 6.32 15.49 -7.10
C VAL A 142 7.02 14.90 -5.87
N PRO A 143 7.80 15.68 -5.13
CA PRO A 143 8.46 15.17 -3.93
C PRO A 143 7.47 14.58 -2.93
N VAL A 144 7.85 13.45 -2.33
CA VAL A 144 7.11 12.85 -1.21
C VAL A 144 7.12 13.84 -0.04
N PRO A 145 5.95 14.24 0.48
CA PRO A 145 5.89 15.17 1.59
C PRO A 145 6.62 14.66 2.84
N SER A 146 7.29 15.55 3.56
CA SER A 146 8.01 15.19 4.79
C SER A 146 7.12 14.54 5.83
N ALA A 147 5.87 15.01 5.96
CA ALA A 147 4.88 14.42 6.87
C ALA A 147 4.52 12.97 6.48
N LEU A 148 4.40 12.68 5.19
CA LEU A 148 4.14 11.30 4.72
C LEU A 148 5.36 10.41 4.96
N ARG A 149 6.57 10.91 4.72
CA ARG A 149 7.82 10.21 5.06
C ARG A 149 7.88 9.89 6.55
N ALA A 150 7.62 10.87 7.42
CA ALA A 150 7.62 10.68 8.86
C ALA A 150 6.59 9.63 9.32
N ALA A 151 5.40 9.60 8.71
CA ALA A 151 4.40 8.57 9.00
C ALA A 151 4.88 7.16 8.62
N PHE A 152 5.57 7.00 7.50
CA PHE A 152 6.20 5.71 7.16
C PHE A 152 7.31 5.34 8.15
N GLU A 153 8.16 6.29 8.55
CA GLU A 153 9.21 6.07 9.53
C GLU A 153 8.64 5.63 10.89
N GLU A 154 7.54 6.20 11.31
CA GLU A 154 6.83 5.81 12.54
C GLU A 154 6.30 4.37 12.44
N ILE A 155 5.61 4.03 11.34
CA ILE A 155 5.08 2.68 11.11
C ILE A 155 6.21 1.65 11.07
N GLU A 156 7.25 1.91 10.29
CA GLU A 156 8.35 0.95 10.08
C GLU A 156 9.38 0.96 11.23
N GLY A 157 9.44 2.04 12.02
CA GLY A 157 10.34 2.18 13.17
C GLY A 157 11.81 2.40 12.78
N HIS A 158 12.06 2.95 11.58
CA HIS A 158 13.38 3.38 11.13
C HIS A 158 13.27 4.54 10.16
N ALA A 159 14.35 5.31 10.02
CA ALA A 159 14.39 6.44 9.10
C ALA A 159 14.58 6.01 7.65
N PHE A 160 14.04 6.84 6.74
CA PHE A 160 14.28 6.75 5.30
C PHE A 160 15.12 7.97 4.86
N PRO A 161 16.45 7.92 4.92
CA PRO A 161 17.29 9.05 4.55
C PRO A 161 17.05 9.43 3.07
N LEU A 162 17.09 10.74 2.79
CA LEU A 162 17.12 11.20 1.41
C LEU A 162 18.48 10.84 0.82
N GLU A 163 18.50 10.11 -0.27
CA GLU A 163 19.71 9.93 -1.07
C GLU A 163 20.11 11.29 -1.65
N THR A 164 21.33 11.70 -1.37
CA THR A 164 21.95 12.95 -1.86
C THR A 164 22.29 12.87 -3.34
#